data_e7bcd7647c37011c23664df190e5e3c2
#
_entry.id   e7bcd7647c37011c23664df190e5e3c2
#
_cell.length_a   1.000
_cell.length_b   1.000
_cell.length_c   1.000
_cell.angle_alpha   90.00
_cell.angle_beta   90.00
_cell.angle_gamma   90.00
#
_symmetry.space_group_name_H-M   'P 1'
#
loop_
_entity.id
_entity.type
_entity.pdbx_description
1 polymer ?
#
loop_
_entity_poly.entity_id
_entity_poly.type
_entity_poly.pdbx_seq_one_letter_code
_entity_poly.pdbx_strand_id
1 'polypeptide(L)'
;NRRKTFEPERGLENNEKEKKVKVYYIDEDIKGTCFLVQGEQEAILFDPGMAYYGETVVQRVREILGTQPLRAVFLTHSHYDHVAAVPYVRQEWPEIKVYAAEYACHIFEKTKVQQMMFHMSKTAAEESHHEWKSDDYKGELLYADKPLEDGDRIALGEFVVEVIETIGHTQCSVSFLINNEVMISSETIGLEGDFEGGYVPAFLISYKKTVDSLRRTREADPKQLYMPHRGLVIPDERYWKYMEKGLAATKDEIIRILASYPTLEAQILEMEEVFWKKAADGAWPREAFDMNAKAMLRTVAAEFPEELG
;
A
#
# COMPACT_ATOMS: atom_id res chain seq x y z
N ASN A 1 31.22 57.84 -24.85
CA ASN A 1 30.34 56.70 -25.21
C ASN A 1 31.07 55.38 -25.06
N ARG A 2 31.03 54.81 -23.83
CA ARG A 2 31.50 53.44 -23.56
C ARG A 2 30.28 52.56 -23.50
N ARG A 3 30.14 51.62 -24.43
CA ARG A 3 29.18 50.52 -24.40
C ARG A 3 29.63 49.54 -23.32
N LYS A 4 28.81 49.36 -22.30
CA LYS A 4 28.92 48.23 -21.32
C LYS A 4 28.40 46.99 -22.05
N THR A 5 29.25 46.02 -22.27
CA THR A 5 28.91 44.66 -22.63
C THR A 5 28.36 43.93 -21.40
N PHE A 6 27.13 43.46 -21.52
CA PHE A 6 26.48 42.59 -20.53
C PHE A 6 27.06 41.19 -20.71
N GLU A 7 27.79 40.66 -19.73
CA GLU A 7 28.12 39.24 -19.67
C GLU A 7 26.93 38.54 -19.02
N PRO A 8 26.40 37.42 -19.58
CA PRO A 8 25.38 36.64 -18.91
C PRO A 8 26.00 35.87 -17.73
N GLU A 9 25.39 36.01 -16.57
CA GLU A 9 25.71 35.21 -15.41
C GLU A 9 25.62 33.73 -15.78
N ARG A 10 26.68 32.98 -15.47
CA ARG A 10 26.72 31.53 -15.61
C ARG A 10 25.69 30.96 -14.62
N GLY A 11 24.69 30.32 -15.17
CA GLY A 11 23.73 29.52 -14.41
C GLY A 11 24.48 28.53 -13.52
N LEU A 12 24.09 28.49 -12.27
CA LEU A 12 24.44 27.42 -11.34
C LEU A 12 23.90 26.12 -11.96
N GLU A 13 24.79 25.31 -12.52
CA GLU A 13 24.49 23.91 -12.81
C GLU A 13 24.18 23.25 -11.46
N ASN A 14 22.90 23.01 -11.20
CA ASN A 14 22.44 22.08 -10.17
C ASN A 14 22.90 20.68 -10.58
N ASN A 15 24.10 20.31 -10.18
CA ASN A 15 24.58 18.94 -10.21
C ASN A 15 23.98 18.22 -8.98
N GLU A 16 22.65 18.10 -8.94
CA GLU A 16 22.01 17.09 -8.11
C GLU A 16 22.32 15.73 -8.75
N LYS A 17 23.39 15.09 -8.25
CA LYS A 17 23.59 13.67 -8.50
C LYS A 17 22.30 12.98 -8.03
N GLU A 18 21.59 12.34 -8.95
CA GLU A 18 20.48 11.46 -8.62
C GLU A 18 20.93 10.53 -7.50
N LYS A 19 20.37 10.70 -6.31
CA LYS A 19 20.68 9.86 -5.15
C LYS A 19 19.98 8.53 -5.38
N LYS A 20 20.70 7.57 -5.92
CA LYS A 20 20.17 6.23 -6.18
C LYS A 20 19.81 5.56 -4.87
N VAL A 21 18.54 5.22 -4.72
CA VAL A 21 18.05 4.39 -3.62
C VAL A 21 17.94 2.94 -4.09
N LYS A 22 18.05 2.00 -3.16
CA LYS A 22 17.82 0.58 -3.38
C LYS A 22 16.58 0.16 -2.58
N VAL A 23 15.66 -0.53 -3.22
CA VAL A 23 14.45 -1.03 -2.57
C VAL A 23 14.56 -2.54 -2.42
N TYR A 24 14.24 -3.03 -1.23
CA TYR A 24 14.17 -4.45 -0.91
C TYR A 24 12.72 -4.81 -0.57
N TYR A 25 12.22 -5.87 -1.16
CA TYR A 25 10.95 -6.48 -0.80
C TYR A 25 11.22 -7.49 0.32
N ILE A 26 10.93 -7.10 1.56
CA ILE A 26 11.40 -7.80 2.77
C ILE A 26 10.67 -9.13 2.99
N ASP A 27 9.38 -9.17 2.70
CA ASP A 27 8.48 -10.30 2.90
C ASP A 27 7.94 -10.89 1.57
N GLU A 28 8.77 -10.83 0.51
CA GLU A 28 8.45 -11.32 -0.83
C GLU A 28 8.03 -12.80 -0.84
N ASP A 29 8.65 -13.63 0.01
CA ASP A 29 8.39 -15.07 0.11
C ASP A 29 6.98 -15.42 0.61
N ILE A 30 6.32 -14.50 1.28
CA ILE A 30 4.90 -14.60 1.65
C ILE A 30 4.00 -13.66 0.83
N LYS A 31 4.52 -13.06 -0.25
CA LYS A 31 3.84 -12.01 -1.04
C LYS A 31 3.24 -10.92 -0.13
N GLY A 32 4.04 -10.45 0.83
CA GLY A 32 3.61 -9.46 1.83
C GLY A 32 3.63 -8.03 1.31
N THR A 33 3.84 -7.08 2.21
CA THR A 33 3.67 -5.65 1.91
C THR A 33 4.87 -4.80 2.29
N CYS A 34 5.91 -5.42 2.88
CA CYS A 34 7.02 -4.74 3.51
C CYS A 34 8.13 -4.36 2.54
N PHE A 35 8.41 -3.06 2.41
CA PHE A 35 9.51 -2.55 1.59
C PHE A 35 10.50 -1.73 2.41
N LEU A 36 11.79 -2.02 2.27
CA LEU A 36 12.87 -1.21 2.82
C LEU A 36 13.52 -0.41 1.70
N VAL A 37 13.49 0.92 1.81
CA VAL A 37 14.19 1.82 0.89
C VAL A 37 15.49 2.25 1.56
N GLN A 38 16.62 1.82 1.00
CA GLN A 38 17.96 2.07 1.49
C GLN A 38 18.67 3.08 0.59
N GLY A 39 19.20 4.12 1.20
CA GLY A 39 20.09 5.09 0.58
C GLY A 39 21.57 4.78 0.86
N GLU A 40 22.44 5.77 0.69
CA GLU A 40 23.88 5.62 0.94
C GLU A 40 24.21 5.56 2.44
N GLN A 41 23.47 6.28 3.28
CA GLN A 41 23.78 6.45 4.71
C GLN A 41 22.70 5.93 5.66
N GLU A 42 21.47 5.79 5.20
CA GLU A 42 20.31 5.50 6.04
C GLU A 42 19.21 4.78 5.24
N ALA A 43 18.16 4.34 5.94
CA ALA A 43 17.02 3.70 5.30
C ALA A 43 15.70 4.09 5.95
N ILE A 44 14.60 3.88 5.21
CA ILE A 44 13.22 4.03 5.66
C ILE A 44 12.43 2.77 5.33
N LEU A 45 11.48 2.40 6.19
CA LEU A 45 10.68 1.18 6.07
C LEU A 45 9.23 1.53 5.75
N PHE A 46 8.61 0.75 4.91
CA PHE A 46 7.19 0.89 4.55
C PHE A 46 6.45 -0.41 4.88
N ASP A 47 5.27 -0.26 5.48
CA ASP A 47 4.34 -1.35 5.81
C ASP A 47 5.04 -2.60 6.36
N PRO A 48 5.35 -2.68 7.64
CA PRO A 48 6.08 -3.81 8.22
C PRO A 48 5.41 -5.17 8.06
N GLY A 49 4.14 -5.20 7.66
CA GLY A 49 3.44 -6.41 7.28
C GLY A 49 2.76 -7.15 8.44
N MET A 50 2.62 -8.44 8.27
CA MET A 50 1.92 -9.37 9.16
C MET A 50 2.62 -9.54 10.50
N ALA A 51 1.84 -9.62 11.61
CA ALA A 51 2.39 -9.84 12.94
C ALA A 51 3.17 -11.16 13.08
N TYR A 52 2.65 -12.24 12.49
CA TYR A 52 3.32 -13.56 12.59
C TYR A 52 4.66 -13.61 11.84
N TYR A 53 4.91 -12.63 10.95
CA TYR A 53 6.15 -12.51 10.20
C TYR A 53 7.06 -11.41 10.75
N GLY A 54 6.66 -10.71 11.80
CA GLY A 54 7.33 -9.53 12.34
C GLY A 54 8.77 -9.76 12.81
N GLU A 55 9.06 -10.90 13.46
CA GLU A 55 10.44 -11.27 13.85
C GLU A 55 11.33 -11.45 12.60
N THR A 56 10.83 -12.09 11.56
CA THR A 56 11.55 -12.27 10.29
C THR A 56 11.80 -10.94 9.59
N VAL A 57 10.81 -10.05 9.57
CA VAL A 57 10.97 -8.69 9.01
C VAL A 57 12.08 -7.94 9.75
N VAL A 58 12.05 -7.91 11.07
CA VAL A 58 13.07 -7.25 11.89
C VAL A 58 14.45 -7.82 11.62
N GLN A 59 14.58 -9.15 11.60
CA GLN A 59 15.85 -9.82 11.31
C GLN A 59 16.39 -9.42 9.93
N ARG A 60 15.59 -9.52 8.87
CA ARG A 60 16.01 -9.18 7.50
C ARG A 60 16.38 -7.72 7.35
N VAL A 61 15.60 -6.80 7.96
CA VAL A 61 15.90 -5.37 7.96
C VAL A 61 17.25 -5.12 8.63
N ARG A 62 17.52 -5.73 9.80
CA ARG A 62 18.82 -5.61 10.48
C ARG A 62 19.99 -6.12 9.64
N GLU A 63 19.83 -7.26 9.00
CA GLU A 63 20.85 -7.85 8.13
C GLU A 63 21.19 -6.93 6.95
N ILE A 64 20.17 -6.30 6.33
CA ILE A 64 20.36 -5.37 5.21
C ILE A 64 20.99 -4.06 5.69
N LEU A 65 20.53 -3.51 6.82
CA LEU A 65 21.01 -2.25 7.36
C LEU A 65 22.48 -2.32 7.81
N GLY A 66 22.89 -3.46 8.39
CA GLY A 66 24.20 -3.55 9.07
C GLY A 66 24.32 -2.49 10.16
N THR A 67 25.10 -1.43 9.90
CA THR A 67 25.29 -0.30 10.83
C THR A 67 24.51 0.95 10.44
N GLN A 68 23.80 0.94 9.32
CA GLN A 68 23.01 2.09 8.90
C GLN A 68 21.77 2.28 9.79
N PRO A 69 21.38 3.53 10.10
CA PRO A 69 20.18 3.79 10.88
C PRO A 69 18.91 3.59 10.06
N LEU A 70 17.89 2.98 10.68
CA LEU A 70 16.52 3.06 10.25
C LEU A 70 15.92 4.40 10.75
N ARG A 71 15.46 5.26 9.84
CA ARG A 71 15.03 6.63 10.16
C ARG A 71 13.55 6.75 10.53
N ALA A 72 12.72 6.01 9.82
CA ALA A 72 11.28 6.09 9.98
C ALA A 72 10.58 4.83 9.44
N VAL A 73 9.34 4.65 9.88
CA VAL A 73 8.37 3.75 9.28
C VAL A 73 7.22 4.57 8.69
N PHE A 74 6.80 4.26 7.48
CA PHE A 74 5.63 4.84 6.82
C PHE A 74 4.58 3.77 6.58
N LEU A 75 3.33 4.08 6.86
CA LEU A 75 2.21 3.16 6.69
C LEU A 75 1.29 3.68 5.58
N THR A 76 1.05 2.84 4.57
CA THR A 76 0.17 3.21 3.44
C THR A 76 -1.29 3.27 3.84
N HIS A 77 -1.73 2.36 4.72
CA HIS A 77 -3.09 2.34 5.27
C HIS A 77 -3.17 1.45 6.52
N SER A 78 -4.38 1.24 7.06
CA SER A 78 -4.56 0.64 8.38
C SER A 78 -4.95 -0.85 8.37
N HIS A 79 -4.79 -1.59 7.28
CA HIS A 79 -5.07 -3.03 7.29
C HIS A 79 -3.98 -3.80 8.06
N TYR A 80 -4.39 -4.88 8.72
CA TYR A 80 -3.55 -5.66 9.64
C TYR A 80 -2.32 -6.28 8.95
N ASP A 81 -2.45 -6.67 7.70
CA ASP A 81 -1.40 -7.24 6.86
C ASP A 81 -0.33 -6.23 6.41
N HIS A 82 -0.56 -4.94 6.65
CA HIS A 82 0.41 -3.85 6.45
C HIS A 82 1.07 -3.40 7.74
N VAL A 83 0.32 -3.41 8.87
CA VAL A 83 0.74 -2.66 10.06
C VAL A 83 0.99 -3.53 11.29
N ALA A 84 0.54 -4.78 11.30
CA ALA A 84 0.54 -5.58 12.50
C ALA A 84 1.95 -5.94 13.01
N ALA A 85 3.00 -5.84 12.19
CA ALA A 85 4.37 -6.01 12.63
C ALA A 85 5.03 -4.73 13.19
N VAL A 86 4.36 -3.58 13.22
CA VAL A 86 4.86 -2.34 13.85
C VAL A 86 5.36 -2.57 15.28
N PRO A 87 4.67 -3.33 16.16
CA PRO A 87 5.16 -3.63 17.50
C PRO A 87 6.55 -4.27 17.55
N TYR A 88 6.88 -5.18 16.63
CA TYR A 88 8.19 -5.80 16.56
C TYR A 88 9.27 -4.79 16.15
N VAL A 89 8.96 -3.92 15.17
CA VAL A 89 9.86 -2.86 14.75
C VAL A 89 10.16 -1.89 15.90
N ARG A 90 9.15 -1.52 16.70
CA ARG A 90 9.34 -0.66 17.87
C ARG A 90 10.10 -1.33 19.01
N GLN A 91 9.97 -2.63 19.18
CA GLN A 91 10.77 -3.35 20.18
C GLN A 91 12.26 -3.34 19.83
N GLU A 92 12.59 -3.45 18.54
CA GLU A 92 13.98 -3.40 18.06
C GLU A 92 14.52 -1.96 17.98
N TRP A 93 13.72 -1.00 17.51
CA TRP A 93 14.06 0.43 17.40
C TRP A 93 13.08 1.29 18.21
N PRO A 94 13.24 1.39 19.54
CA PRO A 94 12.26 2.06 20.42
C PRO A 94 12.01 3.53 20.11
N GLU A 95 13.01 4.23 19.52
CA GLU A 95 12.90 5.67 19.18
C GLU A 95 12.36 5.90 17.77
N ILE A 96 12.05 4.83 17.03
CA ILE A 96 11.57 4.95 15.65
C ILE A 96 10.25 5.73 15.59
N LYS A 97 10.12 6.61 14.60
CA LYS A 97 8.90 7.33 14.33
C LYS A 97 8.09 6.64 13.25
N VAL A 98 6.82 6.42 13.53
CA VAL A 98 5.86 5.83 12.60
C VAL A 98 4.95 6.92 12.09
N TYR A 99 4.89 7.03 10.76
CA TYR A 99 4.08 7.99 10.02
C TYR A 99 2.89 7.28 9.37
N ALA A 100 1.69 7.85 9.47
CA ALA A 100 0.47 7.34 8.84
C ALA A 100 -0.48 8.49 8.55
N ALA A 101 -1.44 8.30 7.63
CA ALA A 101 -2.52 9.27 7.45
C ALA A 101 -3.23 9.55 8.78
N GLU A 102 -3.67 10.80 8.98
CA GLU A 102 -4.30 11.25 10.24
C GLU A 102 -5.42 10.31 10.70
N TYR A 103 -6.26 9.87 9.76
CA TYR A 103 -7.35 8.93 10.05
C TYR A 103 -6.84 7.58 10.59
N ALA A 104 -5.72 7.07 10.08
CA ALA A 104 -5.09 5.83 10.58
C ALA A 104 -4.55 6.01 12.00
N CYS A 105 -3.93 7.15 12.31
CA CYS A 105 -3.48 7.47 13.67
C CYS A 105 -4.62 7.32 14.68
N HIS A 106 -5.79 7.91 14.39
CA HIS A 106 -6.97 7.80 15.24
C HIS A 106 -7.55 6.39 15.34
N ILE A 107 -7.39 5.57 14.28
CA ILE A 107 -7.82 4.16 14.31
C ILE A 107 -6.96 3.35 15.26
N PHE A 108 -5.65 3.50 15.21
CA PHE A 108 -4.70 2.73 16.02
C PHE A 108 -4.83 3.01 17.52
N GLU A 109 -5.33 4.18 17.93
CA GLU A 109 -5.61 4.51 19.34
C GLU A 109 -6.75 3.68 19.95
N LYS A 110 -7.59 3.03 19.12
CA LYS A 110 -8.76 2.30 19.56
C LYS A 110 -8.40 0.88 19.96
N THR A 111 -8.47 0.55 21.25
CA THR A 111 -8.20 -0.79 21.78
C THR A 111 -8.96 -1.90 21.03
N LYS A 112 -10.23 -1.65 20.64
CA LYS A 112 -11.01 -2.62 19.87
C LYS A 112 -10.40 -2.93 18.51
N VAL A 113 -9.79 -1.94 17.88
CA VAL A 113 -9.12 -2.10 16.57
C VAL A 113 -7.84 -2.90 16.77
N GLN A 114 -7.03 -2.59 17.79
CA GLN A 114 -5.82 -3.36 18.11
C GLN A 114 -6.17 -4.84 18.40
N GLN A 115 -7.23 -5.10 19.14
CA GLN A 115 -7.72 -6.46 19.40
C GLN A 115 -8.19 -7.16 18.13
N MET A 116 -8.89 -6.45 17.25
CA MET A 116 -9.32 -6.99 15.95
C MET A 116 -8.12 -7.35 15.09
N MET A 117 -7.13 -6.46 14.98
CA MET A 117 -5.90 -6.69 14.21
C MET A 117 -5.11 -7.88 14.75
N PHE A 118 -5.02 -8.01 16.07
CA PHE A 118 -4.44 -9.19 16.72
C PHE A 118 -5.17 -10.48 16.31
N HIS A 119 -6.51 -10.49 16.39
CA HIS A 119 -7.33 -11.64 16.04
C HIS A 119 -7.14 -12.01 14.55
N MET A 120 -7.22 -11.04 13.64
CA MET A 120 -6.99 -11.26 12.21
C MET A 120 -5.58 -11.79 11.92
N SER A 121 -4.56 -11.26 12.60
CA SER A 121 -3.18 -11.75 12.47
C SER A 121 -3.05 -13.22 12.95
N LYS A 122 -3.77 -13.59 14.01
CA LYS A 122 -3.78 -14.97 14.50
C LYS A 122 -4.43 -15.92 13.51
N THR A 123 -5.59 -15.55 12.98
CA THR A 123 -6.28 -16.33 11.93
C THR A 123 -5.39 -16.49 10.70
N ALA A 124 -4.76 -15.40 10.24
CA ALA A 124 -3.86 -15.45 9.09
C ALA A 124 -2.63 -16.35 9.32
N ALA A 125 -2.06 -16.37 10.53
CA ALA A 125 -0.98 -17.28 10.88
C ALA A 125 -1.42 -18.76 10.83
N GLU A 126 -2.61 -19.07 11.37
CA GLU A 126 -3.19 -20.41 11.35
C GLU A 126 -3.46 -20.89 9.92
N GLU A 127 -4.07 -20.05 9.08
CA GLU A 127 -4.37 -20.35 7.66
C GLU A 127 -3.10 -20.52 6.81
N SER A 128 -2.07 -19.74 7.09
CA SER A 128 -0.77 -19.81 6.41
C SER A 128 0.15 -20.90 6.96
N HIS A 129 -0.31 -21.66 7.98
CA HIS A 129 0.49 -22.68 8.69
C HIS A 129 1.81 -22.14 9.26
N HIS A 130 1.83 -20.85 9.68
CA HIS A 130 2.94 -20.24 10.37
C HIS A 130 2.80 -20.37 11.88
N GLU A 131 3.86 -20.86 12.53
CA GLU A 131 3.93 -20.80 14.00
C GLU A 131 4.16 -19.35 14.44
N TRP A 132 3.20 -18.80 15.20
CA TRP A 132 3.32 -17.47 15.76
C TRP A 132 3.19 -17.50 17.29
N LYS A 133 4.21 -16.99 17.99
CA LYS A 133 4.20 -16.81 19.45
C LYS A 133 3.37 -15.58 19.82
N SER A 134 2.07 -15.67 19.62
CA SER A 134 1.16 -14.54 19.79
C SER A 134 1.07 -14.01 21.23
N ASP A 135 1.46 -14.80 22.23
CA ASP A 135 1.45 -14.40 23.66
C ASP A 135 2.50 -13.30 23.95
N ASP A 136 3.56 -13.20 23.13
CA ASP A 136 4.61 -12.18 23.25
C ASP A 136 4.29 -10.89 22.46
N TYR A 137 3.18 -10.86 21.73
CA TYR A 137 2.79 -9.72 20.90
C TYR A 137 2.32 -8.52 21.74
N LYS A 138 2.94 -7.37 21.52
CA LYS A 138 2.67 -6.12 22.25
C LYS A 138 1.79 -5.18 21.44
N GLY A 139 0.51 -5.50 21.32
CA GLY A 139 -0.46 -4.73 20.54
C GLY A 139 -0.56 -3.24 20.92
N GLU A 140 -0.22 -2.89 22.17
CA GLU A 140 -0.16 -1.50 22.63
C GLU A 140 0.93 -0.66 21.96
N LEU A 141 1.91 -1.30 21.30
CA LEU A 141 2.93 -0.63 20.48
C LEU A 141 2.47 -0.35 19.04
N LEU A 142 1.26 -0.79 18.68
CA LEU A 142 0.66 -0.46 17.38
C LEU A 142 0.01 0.93 17.44
N TYR A 143 0.80 1.96 17.14
CA TYR A 143 0.35 3.33 17.01
C TYR A 143 1.25 4.09 16.03
N ALA A 144 0.76 5.24 15.51
CA ALA A 144 1.55 6.15 14.70
C ALA A 144 1.85 7.44 15.47
N ASP A 145 3.08 7.95 15.32
CA ASP A 145 3.56 9.15 16.02
C ASP A 145 3.26 10.44 15.26
N LYS A 146 3.19 10.35 13.94
CA LYS A 146 3.16 11.50 13.03
C LYS A 146 2.02 11.36 12.03
N PRO A 147 0.99 12.19 12.17
CA PRO A 147 -0.05 12.25 11.16
C PRO A 147 0.50 12.85 9.85
N LEU A 148 -0.04 12.35 8.74
CA LEU A 148 0.27 12.79 7.39
C LEU A 148 -0.99 13.29 6.70
N GLU A 149 -0.80 14.34 5.91
CA GLU A 149 -1.81 14.91 5.01
C GLU A 149 -1.35 14.83 3.56
N ASP A 150 -2.29 14.97 2.64
CA ASP A 150 -2.01 14.99 1.20
C ASP A 150 -1.08 16.14 0.82
N GLY A 151 -0.05 15.85 0.05
CA GLY A 151 0.95 16.83 -0.39
C GLY A 151 2.06 17.12 0.61
N ASP A 152 2.04 16.48 1.80
CA ASP A 152 3.16 16.60 2.75
C ASP A 152 4.47 16.13 2.10
N ARG A 153 5.56 16.86 2.42
CA ARG A 153 6.91 16.53 1.99
C ARG A 153 7.82 16.40 3.20
N ILE A 154 8.16 15.16 3.54
CA ILE A 154 8.96 14.84 4.72
C ILE A 154 10.42 14.66 4.31
N ALA A 155 11.28 15.58 4.78
CA ALA A 155 12.72 15.47 4.57
C ALA A 155 13.35 14.65 5.71
N LEU A 156 13.95 13.50 5.36
CA LEU A 156 14.66 12.61 6.27
C LEU A 156 16.03 12.32 5.67
N GLY A 157 17.03 13.11 6.06
CA GLY A 157 18.39 12.96 5.57
C GLY A 157 18.50 13.03 4.04
N GLU A 158 18.76 11.90 3.42
CA GLU A 158 18.87 11.81 1.95
C GLU A 158 17.53 11.56 1.23
N PHE A 159 16.45 11.32 1.98
CA PHE A 159 15.13 11.08 1.43
C PHE A 159 14.27 12.34 1.49
N VAL A 160 13.50 12.56 0.44
CA VAL A 160 12.31 13.40 0.43
C VAL A 160 11.13 12.52 0.10
N VAL A 161 10.24 12.31 1.08
CA VAL A 161 9.04 11.50 0.93
C VAL A 161 7.85 12.42 0.73
N GLU A 162 7.21 12.36 -0.43
CA GLU A 162 5.99 13.08 -0.75
C GLU A 162 4.79 12.17 -0.54
N VAL A 163 3.78 12.67 0.15
CA VAL A 163 2.54 11.95 0.47
C VAL A 163 1.49 12.24 -0.59
N ILE A 164 0.94 11.21 -1.18
CA ILE A 164 -0.15 11.31 -2.16
C ILE A 164 -1.35 10.56 -1.60
N GLU A 165 -2.43 11.27 -1.31
CA GLU A 165 -3.68 10.64 -0.90
C GLU A 165 -4.21 9.76 -2.03
N THR A 166 -4.47 8.49 -1.72
CA THR A 166 -4.97 7.48 -2.66
C THR A 166 -6.15 6.71 -2.07
N ILE A 167 -7.19 7.44 -1.66
CA ILE A 167 -8.43 6.89 -1.07
C ILE A 167 -9.19 6.07 -2.12
N GLY A 168 -9.86 5.00 -1.65
CA GLY A 168 -10.69 4.10 -2.47
C GLY A 168 -10.73 2.70 -1.89
N HIS A 169 -9.57 2.21 -1.44
CA HIS A 169 -9.42 0.97 -0.69
C HIS A 169 -9.79 1.18 0.79
N THR A 170 -9.13 2.12 1.44
CA THR A 170 -9.51 2.60 2.78
C THR A 170 -9.64 4.12 2.82
N GLN A 171 -10.21 4.62 3.93
CA GLN A 171 -10.33 6.07 4.18
C GLN A 171 -8.96 6.73 4.47
N CYS A 172 -7.96 5.94 4.82
CA CYS A 172 -6.62 6.42 5.20
C CYS A 172 -5.54 6.00 4.19
N SER A 173 -5.91 5.55 2.99
CA SER A 173 -4.93 5.12 2.00
C SER A 173 -4.13 6.30 1.46
N VAL A 174 -2.80 6.18 1.55
CA VAL A 174 -1.82 7.08 0.98
C VAL A 174 -0.73 6.28 0.26
N SER A 175 -0.14 6.86 -0.77
CA SER A 175 1.04 6.35 -1.45
C SER A 175 2.20 7.33 -1.25
N PHE A 176 3.44 6.84 -1.34
CA PHE A 176 4.62 7.63 -1.02
C PHE A 176 5.55 7.71 -2.22
N LEU A 177 5.83 8.92 -2.71
CA LEU A 177 6.82 9.17 -3.75
C LEU A 177 8.14 9.61 -3.10
N ILE A 178 9.19 8.80 -3.27
CA ILE A 178 10.51 9.01 -2.70
C ILE A 178 11.43 9.59 -3.77
N ASN A 179 12.03 10.74 -3.49
CA ASN A 179 13.02 11.44 -4.35
C ASN A 179 12.53 11.65 -5.80
N ASN A 180 11.22 11.77 -6.02
CA ASN A 180 10.56 11.89 -7.33
C ASN A 180 10.82 10.70 -8.29
N GLU A 181 11.21 9.55 -7.80
CA GLU A 181 11.57 8.37 -8.61
C GLU A 181 10.84 7.10 -8.19
N VAL A 182 10.88 6.76 -6.91
CA VAL A 182 10.36 5.51 -6.37
C VAL A 182 9.04 5.77 -5.67
N MET A 183 8.01 5.05 -6.06
CA MET A 183 6.72 5.08 -5.35
C MET A 183 6.47 3.76 -4.64
N ILE A 184 6.13 3.85 -3.36
CA ILE A 184 5.48 2.77 -2.61
C ILE A 184 3.98 3.05 -2.63
N SER A 185 3.23 2.21 -3.33
CA SER A 185 1.80 2.39 -3.53
C SER A 185 0.98 1.78 -2.40
N SER A 186 -0.19 2.37 -2.14
CA SER A 186 -1.26 1.65 -1.45
C SER A 186 -1.95 0.67 -2.42
N GLU A 187 -2.87 -0.15 -1.91
CA GLU A 187 -3.63 -1.12 -2.71
C GLU A 187 -4.74 -0.50 -3.56
N THR A 188 -5.04 0.77 -3.35
CA THR A 188 -6.24 1.42 -3.92
C THR A 188 -6.38 1.25 -5.42
N ILE A 189 -5.29 1.34 -6.17
CA ILE A 189 -5.34 1.24 -7.63
C ILE A 189 -5.57 -0.19 -8.15
N GLY A 190 -5.63 -1.19 -7.25
CA GLY A 190 -5.69 -2.61 -7.61
C GLY A 190 -4.32 -3.17 -7.97
N LEU A 191 -4.30 -4.44 -8.34
CA LEU A 191 -3.08 -5.18 -8.65
C LEU A 191 -3.18 -5.83 -10.03
N GLU A 192 -2.03 -5.97 -10.68
CA GLU A 192 -1.90 -6.85 -11.84
C GLU A 192 -1.85 -8.30 -11.35
N GLY A 193 -2.79 -9.12 -11.79
CA GLY A 193 -2.81 -10.54 -11.47
C GLY A 193 -1.84 -11.36 -12.32
N ASP A 194 -1.41 -12.51 -11.80
CA ASP A 194 -0.48 -13.44 -12.48
C ASP A 194 -1.14 -14.26 -13.60
N PHE A 195 -2.37 -13.95 -13.98
CA PHE A 195 -3.12 -14.63 -15.05
C PHE A 195 -3.42 -13.69 -16.20
N GLU A 196 -3.58 -14.23 -17.41
CA GLU A 196 -3.82 -13.44 -18.63
C GLU A 196 -5.07 -12.56 -18.49
N GLY A 197 -4.86 -11.22 -18.57
CA GLY A 197 -5.92 -10.24 -18.36
C GLY A 197 -6.35 -10.05 -16.91
N GLY A 198 -5.56 -10.56 -15.95
CA GLY A 198 -5.88 -10.55 -14.53
C GLY A 198 -5.66 -9.21 -13.86
N TYR A 199 -6.71 -8.43 -13.70
CA TYR A 199 -6.76 -7.29 -12.80
C TYR A 199 -7.44 -7.72 -11.51
N VAL A 200 -6.79 -7.44 -10.36
CA VAL A 200 -7.32 -7.71 -9.04
C VAL A 200 -7.82 -6.41 -8.43
N PRO A 201 -9.15 -6.24 -8.31
CA PRO A 201 -9.72 -5.01 -7.77
C PRO A 201 -9.54 -4.90 -6.27
N ALA A 202 -9.32 -3.67 -5.78
CA ALA A 202 -9.14 -3.39 -4.36
C ALA A 202 -9.91 -2.15 -3.86
N PHE A 203 -10.92 -1.67 -4.57
CA PHE A 203 -11.74 -0.55 -4.12
C PHE A 203 -12.85 -1.02 -3.15
N LEU A 204 -12.73 -0.69 -1.87
CA LEU A 204 -13.67 -1.17 -0.86
C LEU A 204 -14.65 -0.08 -0.40
N ILE A 205 -14.26 1.19 -0.50
CA ILE A 205 -15.09 2.30 0.01
C ILE A 205 -15.58 3.28 -1.07
N SER A 206 -14.88 3.39 -2.21
CA SER A 206 -15.31 4.23 -3.32
C SER A 206 -14.60 3.85 -4.62
N TYR A 207 -15.37 3.50 -5.63
CA TYR A 207 -14.89 3.32 -7.00
C TYR A 207 -14.44 4.66 -7.62
N LYS A 208 -15.25 5.72 -7.45
CA LYS A 208 -14.97 7.05 -8.02
C LYS A 208 -13.66 7.64 -7.46
N LYS A 209 -13.42 7.48 -6.17
CA LYS A 209 -12.16 7.89 -5.56
C LYS A 209 -10.99 7.03 -6.04
N THR A 210 -11.19 5.72 -6.27
CA THR A 210 -10.15 4.85 -6.85
C THR A 210 -9.75 5.28 -8.26
N VAL A 211 -10.69 5.69 -9.10
CA VAL A 211 -10.39 6.26 -10.42
C VAL A 211 -9.52 7.52 -10.29
N ASP A 212 -9.85 8.42 -9.35
CA ASP A 212 -9.03 9.61 -9.09
C ASP A 212 -7.65 9.25 -8.54
N SER A 213 -7.58 8.29 -7.62
CA SER A 213 -6.32 7.78 -7.06
C SER A 213 -5.41 7.17 -8.13
N LEU A 214 -5.96 6.41 -9.08
CA LEU A 214 -5.21 5.87 -10.22
C LEU A 214 -4.65 7.00 -11.11
N ARG A 215 -5.47 8.03 -11.40
CA ARG A 215 -5.04 9.20 -12.14
C ARG A 215 -3.89 9.93 -11.41
N ARG A 216 -4.02 10.18 -10.11
CA ARG A 216 -3.01 10.87 -9.29
C ARG A 216 -1.70 10.07 -9.21
N THR A 217 -1.78 8.76 -9.05
CA THR A 217 -0.60 7.86 -9.06
C THR A 217 0.14 7.95 -10.39
N ARG A 218 -0.59 7.97 -11.52
CA ARG A 218 -0.01 8.13 -12.85
C ARG A 218 0.60 9.51 -13.05
N GLU A 219 -0.07 10.59 -12.62
CA GLU A 219 0.40 11.97 -12.74
C GLU A 219 1.68 12.24 -11.92
N ALA A 220 1.91 11.50 -10.83
CA ALA A 220 3.14 11.55 -10.07
C ALA A 220 4.36 10.98 -10.81
N ASP A 221 4.15 10.34 -11.97
CA ASP A 221 5.17 9.82 -12.91
C ASP A 221 6.30 9.03 -12.23
N PRO A 222 5.99 8.02 -11.38
CA PRO A 222 7.02 7.22 -10.74
C PRO A 222 7.82 6.43 -11.78
N LYS A 223 9.15 6.40 -11.61
CA LYS A 223 10.03 5.59 -12.47
C LYS A 223 10.03 4.12 -12.06
N GLN A 224 9.79 3.88 -10.77
CA GLN A 224 9.64 2.56 -10.16
C GLN A 224 8.41 2.60 -9.25
N LEU A 225 7.51 1.66 -9.43
CA LEU A 225 6.29 1.52 -8.62
C LEU A 225 6.35 0.19 -7.88
N TYR A 226 6.39 0.26 -6.56
CA TYR A 226 6.33 -0.93 -5.71
C TYR A 226 4.91 -1.10 -5.19
N MET A 227 4.31 -2.22 -5.59
CA MET A 227 2.95 -2.58 -5.24
C MET A 227 2.97 -3.60 -4.11
N PRO A 228 2.14 -3.44 -3.06
CA PRO A 228 1.96 -4.47 -2.04
C PRO A 228 1.55 -5.79 -2.71
N HIS A 229 1.95 -6.93 -2.15
CA HIS A 229 1.68 -8.29 -2.65
C HIS A 229 2.22 -8.62 -4.05
N ARG A 230 2.89 -7.68 -4.73
CA ARG A 230 3.36 -7.82 -6.11
C ARG A 230 4.84 -7.49 -6.29
N GLY A 231 5.31 -6.45 -5.59
CA GLY A 231 6.69 -5.96 -5.74
C GLY A 231 6.84 -4.91 -6.85
N LEU A 232 8.01 -4.89 -7.51
CA LEU A 232 8.38 -3.87 -8.48
C LEU A 232 7.61 -3.98 -9.79
N VAL A 233 7.06 -2.85 -10.20
CA VAL A 233 6.51 -2.58 -11.54
C VAL A 233 7.26 -1.39 -12.15
N ILE A 234 7.63 -1.46 -13.42
CA ILE A 234 8.10 -0.31 -14.19
C ILE A 234 6.89 0.18 -15.02
N PRO A 235 6.20 1.24 -14.56
CA PRO A 235 4.97 1.65 -15.19
C PRO A 235 5.26 2.33 -16.54
N ASP A 236 4.59 1.88 -17.60
CA ASP A 236 4.56 2.53 -18.90
C ASP A 236 3.10 2.89 -19.27
N GLU A 237 2.91 3.51 -20.41
CA GLU A 237 1.57 3.87 -20.90
C GLU A 237 0.66 2.65 -21.08
N ARG A 238 1.22 1.45 -21.37
CA ARG A 238 0.43 0.20 -21.52
C ARG A 238 -0.03 -0.29 -20.15
N TYR A 239 0.83 -0.17 -19.12
CA TYR A 239 0.49 -0.50 -17.74
C TYR A 239 -0.68 0.36 -17.26
N TRP A 240 -0.60 1.68 -17.40
CA TRP A 240 -1.68 2.57 -16.97
C TRP A 240 -3.00 2.29 -17.68
N LYS A 241 -2.98 2.09 -19.01
CA LYS A 241 -4.18 1.68 -19.78
C LYS A 241 -4.72 0.34 -19.35
N TYR A 242 -3.87 -0.60 -18.98
CA TYR A 242 -4.28 -1.89 -18.45
C TYR A 242 -5.01 -1.72 -17.12
N MET A 243 -4.46 -0.95 -16.19
CA MET A 243 -5.09 -0.67 -14.88
C MET A 243 -6.43 0.05 -15.03
N GLU A 244 -6.52 1.08 -15.88
CA GLU A 244 -7.75 1.80 -16.21
C GLU A 244 -8.83 0.87 -16.76
N LYS A 245 -8.48 0.00 -17.71
CA LYS A 245 -9.42 -0.99 -18.30
C LYS A 245 -9.85 -2.03 -17.29
N GLY A 246 -8.93 -2.54 -16.47
CA GLY A 246 -9.23 -3.53 -15.44
C GLY A 246 -10.22 -2.99 -14.41
N LEU A 247 -9.99 -1.76 -13.95
CA LEU A 247 -10.86 -1.07 -13.01
C LEU A 247 -12.27 -0.86 -13.61
N ALA A 248 -12.36 -0.37 -14.85
CA ALA A 248 -13.64 -0.16 -15.54
C ALA A 248 -14.38 -1.48 -15.75
N ALA A 249 -13.72 -2.52 -16.27
CA ALA A 249 -14.30 -3.83 -16.50
C ALA A 249 -14.80 -4.47 -15.20
N THR A 250 -14.10 -4.25 -14.09
CA THR A 250 -14.55 -4.72 -12.76
C THR A 250 -15.87 -4.06 -12.36
N LYS A 251 -16.00 -2.74 -12.53
CA LYS A 251 -17.25 -2.03 -12.23
C LYS A 251 -18.40 -2.61 -13.07
N ASP A 252 -18.20 -2.75 -14.38
CA ASP A 252 -19.22 -3.25 -15.29
C ASP A 252 -19.64 -4.69 -14.93
N GLU A 253 -18.70 -5.52 -14.55
CA GLU A 253 -18.97 -6.89 -14.12
C GLU A 253 -19.74 -6.94 -12.79
N ILE A 254 -19.40 -6.08 -11.82
CA ILE A 254 -20.13 -5.98 -10.55
C ILE A 254 -21.58 -5.50 -10.81
N ILE A 255 -21.80 -4.55 -11.73
CA ILE A 255 -23.15 -4.12 -12.13
C ILE A 255 -23.92 -5.30 -12.72
N ARG A 256 -23.30 -6.10 -13.61
CA ARG A 256 -23.90 -7.32 -14.15
C ARG A 256 -24.31 -8.29 -13.05
N ILE A 257 -23.42 -8.51 -12.06
CA ILE A 257 -23.68 -9.40 -10.92
C ILE A 257 -24.86 -8.89 -10.09
N LEU A 258 -24.87 -7.61 -9.74
CA LEU A 258 -25.95 -6.99 -8.97
C LEU A 258 -27.31 -7.10 -9.68
N ALA A 259 -27.34 -6.93 -11.00
CA ALA A 259 -28.57 -7.04 -11.80
C ALA A 259 -29.03 -8.49 -12.00
N SER A 260 -28.12 -9.45 -12.04
CA SER A 260 -28.42 -10.84 -12.38
C SER A 260 -28.73 -11.72 -11.18
N TYR A 261 -28.22 -11.42 -10.01
CA TYR A 261 -28.33 -12.25 -8.80
C TYR A 261 -29.12 -11.54 -7.70
N PRO A 262 -30.26 -12.10 -7.22
CA PRO A 262 -31.18 -11.38 -6.33
C PRO A 262 -30.74 -11.37 -4.86
N THR A 263 -29.78 -12.19 -4.47
CA THR A 263 -29.31 -12.28 -3.07
C THR A 263 -27.83 -11.98 -2.95
N LEU A 264 -27.43 -11.36 -1.83
CA LEU A 264 -26.03 -11.06 -1.55
C LEU A 264 -25.14 -12.31 -1.56
N GLU A 265 -25.65 -13.44 -1.07
CA GLU A 265 -24.93 -14.72 -1.07
C GLU A 265 -24.63 -15.19 -2.51
N ALA A 266 -25.61 -15.15 -3.42
CA ALA A 266 -25.41 -15.51 -4.82
C ALA A 266 -24.45 -14.52 -5.52
N GLN A 267 -24.52 -13.23 -5.19
CA GLN A 267 -23.62 -12.22 -5.71
C GLN A 267 -22.16 -12.48 -5.26
N ILE A 268 -21.94 -12.82 -4.00
CA ILE A 268 -20.59 -13.14 -3.47
C ILE A 268 -20.05 -14.40 -4.16
N LEU A 269 -20.84 -15.45 -4.30
CA LEU A 269 -20.43 -16.67 -5.01
C LEU A 269 -20.02 -16.38 -6.46
N GLU A 270 -20.74 -15.51 -7.17
CA GLU A 270 -20.34 -15.10 -8.51
C GLU A 270 -19.08 -14.25 -8.53
N MET A 271 -18.89 -13.36 -7.53
CA MET A 271 -17.62 -12.62 -7.34
C MET A 271 -16.45 -13.58 -7.15
N GLU A 272 -16.62 -14.66 -6.37
CA GLU A 272 -15.61 -15.70 -6.19
C GLU A 272 -15.25 -16.37 -7.54
N GLU A 273 -16.25 -16.74 -8.37
CA GLU A 273 -16.02 -17.36 -9.68
C GLU A 273 -15.24 -16.43 -10.63
N VAL A 274 -15.63 -15.15 -10.65
CA VAL A 274 -15.07 -14.18 -11.60
C VAL A 274 -13.70 -13.67 -11.19
N PHE A 275 -13.49 -13.38 -9.91
CA PHE A 275 -12.29 -12.69 -9.43
C PHE A 275 -11.38 -13.57 -8.58
N TRP A 276 -11.93 -14.30 -7.61
CA TRP A 276 -11.12 -15.04 -6.65
C TRP A 276 -10.49 -16.31 -7.24
N LYS A 277 -11.28 -17.16 -7.92
CA LYS A 277 -10.74 -18.40 -8.50
C LYS A 277 -9.74 -18.15 -9.61
N LYS A 278 -9.82 -17.03 -10.29
CA LYS A 278 -8.86 -16.64 -11.31
C LYS A 278 -7.58 -16.05 -10.74
N ALA A 279 -7.67 -15.39 -9.57
CA ALA A 279 -6.54 -14.81 -8.87
C ALA A 279 -5.87 -15.79 -7.91
N ALA A 280 -6.52 -16.90 -7.59
CA ALA A 280 -6.20 -17.74 -6.46
C ALA A 280 -5.23 -18.87 -6.77
N ASP A 281 -4.01 -18.58 -7.08
CA ASP A 281 -2.92 -19.52 -6.73
C ASP A 281 -2.64 -19.48 -5.21
N GLY A 282 -3.73 -19.45 -4.38
CA GLY A 282 -3.68 -19.55 -2.91
C GLY A 282 -3.26 -18.29 -2.16
N ALA A 283 -3.24 -17.13 -2.80
CA ALA A 283 -2.66 -15.93 -2.22
C ALA A 283 -3.56 -15.19 -1.20
N TRP A 284 -4.90 -15.39 -1.23
CA TRP A 284 -5.82 -14.72 -0.32
C TRP A 284 -6.76 -15.69 0.39
N PRO A 285 -6.90 -15.55 1.73
CA PRO A 285 -7.93 -16.28 2.46
C PRO A 285 -9.31 -15.98 1.87
N ARG A 286 -10.12 -17.03 1.70
CA ARG A 286 -11.47 -16.89 1.14
C ARG A 286 -12.33 -15.91 1.94
N GLU A 287 -12.24 -15.98 3.27
CA GLU A 287 -13.00 -15.10 4.15
C GLU A 287 -12.65 -13.62 3.94
N ALA A 288 -11.37 -13.30 3.74
CA ALA A 288 -10.93 -11.94 3.42
C ALA A 288 -11.46 -11.49 2.04
N PHE A 289 -11.45 -12.39 1.04
CA PHE A 289 -12.04 -12.10 -0.25
C PHE A 289 -13.55 -11.81 -0.15
N ASP A 290 -14.29 -12.62 0.60
CA ASP A 290 -15.74 -12.44 0.77
C ASP A 290 -16.09 -11.10 1.42
N MET A 291 -15.29 -10.66 2.38
CA MET A 291 -15.45 -9.33 2.99
C MET A 291 -15.20 -8.21 1.96
N ASN A 292 -14.16 -8.34 1.17
CA ASN A 292 -13.82 -7.37 0.12
C ASN A 292 -14.86 -7.36 -1.00
N ALA A 293 -15.31 -8.53 -1.47
CA ALA A 293 -16.38 -8.67 -2.45
C ALA A 293 -17.67 -7.98 -2.00
N LYS A 294 -18.07 -8.21 -0.75
CA LYS A 294 -19.23 -7.56 -0.14
C LYS A 294 -19.10 -6.04 -0.07
N ALA A 295 -17.90 -5.54 0.23
CA ALA A 295 -17.63 -4.11 0.24
C ALA A 295 -17.71 -3.51 -1.17
N MET A 296 -17.10 -4.16 -2.17
CA MET A 296 -17.13 -3.72 -3.57
C MET A 296 -18.56 -3.72 -4.14
N LEU A 297 -19.35 -4.78 -3.89
CA LEU A 297 -20.77 -4.83 -4.30
C LEU A 297 -21.57 -3.65 -3.73
N ARG A 298 -21.41 -3.36 -2.45
CA ARG A 298 -22.08 -2.23 -1.79
C ARG A 298 -21.65 -0.89 -2.35
N THR A 299 -20.34 -0.73 -2.60
CA THR A 299 -19.77 0.48 -3.16
C THR A 299 -20.32 0.78 -4.54
N VAL A 300 -20.35 -0.22 -5.45
CA VAL A 300 -20.90 -0.05 -6.80
C VAL A 300 -22.39 0.21 -6.75
N ALA A 301 -23.15 -0.53 -5.94
CA ALA A 301 -24.60 -0.31 -5.80
C ALA A 301 -24.92 1.11 -5.29
N ALA A 302 -24.12 1.66 -4.40
CA ALA A 302 -24.31 3.00 -3.85
C ALA A 302 -23.89 4.11 -4.83
N GLU A 303 -22.84 3.91 -5.62
CA GLU A 303 -22.29 4.93 -6.50
C GLU A 303 -22.91 4.95 -7.90
N PHE A 304 -23.59 3.86 -8.34
CA PHE A 304 -24.17 3.70 -9.67
C PHE A 304 -25.61 3.14 -9.63
N PRO A 305 -26.51 3.69 -8.81
CA PRO A 305 -27.89 3.17 -8.71
C PRO A 305 -28.64 3.25 -10.04
N GLU A 306 -28.32 4.23 -10.89
CA GLU A 306 -28.94 4.44 -12.21
C GLU A 306 -28.56 3.35 -13.22
N GLU A 307 -27.46 2.63 -13.02
CA GLU A 307 -27.02 1.51 -13.89
C GLU A 307 -27.65 0.16 -13.49
N LEU A 308 -28.34 0.11 -12.35
CA LEU A 308 -28.95 -1.12 -11.83
C LEU A 308 -30.42 -1.33 -12.24
N GLY A 309 -31.04 -0.34 -12.93
CA GLY A 309 -32.40 -0.40 -13.49
C GLY A 309 -33.43 0.35 -12.68
#